data_6450620e1034058565fcd8cce8a6e0a4
#
_entry.id   6450620e1034058565fcd8cce8a6e0a4
#
_cell.length_a   1.000
_cell.length_b   1.000
_cell.length_c   1.000
_cell.angle_alpha   90.00
_cell.angle_beta   90.00
_cell.angle_gamma   90.00
#
_symmetry.space_group_name_H-M   'P 1'
#
loop_
_entity.id
_entity.type
_entity.pdbx_description
1 polymer ?
#
loop_
_entity_poly.entity_id
_entity_poly.type
_entity_poly.pdbx_seq_one_letter_code
_entity_poly.pdbx_strand_id
1 'polypeptide(L)'
;MIYNPKIFLDKSPVHGWGVFAKEDIESGEVFEECPILPLPMKYGDVSDMLIDYRFNWPQGVNEWQEQVVALGFGSFYNHNENANAYWVSNYDERTFKFISNKKINKGEEIFIWYGDVNYWNDGRTHTNVI
;
A
#
# COMPACT_ATOMS: atom_id res chain seq x y z
N MET A 1 10.98 -13.95 -9.27
CA MET A 1 10.66 -14.39 -7.91
C MET A 1 10.43 -13.19 -7.03
N ILE A 2 9.40 -13.25 -6.22
CA ILE A 2 9.06 -12.14 -5.33
C ILE A 2 9.43 -12.56 -3.91
N TYR A 3 10.37 -11.83 -3.33
CA TYR A 3 10.85 -12.11 -1.99
C TYR A 3 11.42 -10.84 -1.38
N ASN A 4 11.12 -10.61 -0.10
CA ASN A 4 11.66 -9.43 0.57
C ASN A 4 12.05 -9.72 2.02
N PRO A 5 13.35 -9.82 2.31
CA PRO A 5 13.84 -10.06 3.65
C PRO A 5 14.01 -8.81 4.51
N LYS A 6 13.74 -7.61 3.95
CA LYS A 6 14.04 -6.33 4.62
C LYS A 6 12.90 -5.75 5.43
N ILE A 7 11.72 -6.36 5.36
CA ILE A 7 10.52 -5.82 6.01
C ILE A 7 9.84 -6.89 6.87
N PHE A 8 9.06 -6.43 7.82
CA PHE A 8 8.24 -7.31 8.65
C PHE A 8 6.94 -6.62 9.05
N LEU A 9 5.96 -7.43 9.43
CA LEU A 9 4.65 -6.97 9.86
C LEU A 9 4.61 -6.94 11.38
N ASP A 10 4.12 -5.85 11.95
CA ASP A 10 3.95 -5.73 13.40
C ASP A 10 2.81 -4.76 13.69
N LYS A 11 2.39 -4.70 14.93
CA LYS A 11 1.39 -3.74 15.34
C LYS A 11 1.94 -2.33 15.25
N SER A 12 1.15 -1.44 14.64
CA SER A 12 1.54 -0.05 14.43
C SER A 12 1.04 0.82 15.57
N PRO A 13 1.85 1.76 16.07
CA PRO A 13 1.36 2.77 16.99
C PRO A 13 0.40 3.77 16.34
N VAL A 14 0.39 3.81 15.00
CA VAL A 14 -0.49 4.70 14.25
C VAL A 14 -1.85 4.06 14.06
N HIS A 15 -1.89 2.83 13.54
CA HIS A 15 -3.15 2.15 13.26
C HIS A 15 -2.90 0.68 12.93
N GLY A 16 -3.61 -0.21 13.64
CA GLY A 16 -3.67 -1.64 13.33
C GLY A 16 -2.31 -2.29 13.11
N TRP A 17 -2.20 -3.08 12.05
CA TRP A 17 -0.96 -3.65 11.59
C TRP A 17 -0.23 -2.66 10.70
N GLY A 18 1.08 -2.67 10.74
CA GLY A 18 1.92 -1.87 9.87
C GLY A 18 3.12 -2.66 9.39
N VAL A 19 3.82 -2.11 8.43
CA VAL A 19 5.03 -2.71 7.87
C VAL A 19 6.23 -1.89 8.32
N PHE A 20 7.25 -2.58 8.78
CA PHE A 20 8.43 -1.96 9.37
C PHE A 20 9.70 -2.43 8.66
N ALA A 21 10.71 -1.58 8.65
CA ALA A 21 12.01 -1.93 8.11
C ALA A 21 12.75 -2.85 9.07
N LYS A 22 13.12 -4.04 8.59
CA LYS A 22 13.91 -5.00 9.34
C LYS A 22 15.40 -4.64 9.32
N GLU A 23 15.82 -3.93 8.30
CA GLU A 23 17.15 -3.37 8.13
C GLU A 23 17.04 -2.08 7.33
N ASP A 24 18.14 -1.32 7.21
CA ASP A 24 18.12 -0.06 6.47
C ASP A 24 17.74 -0.29 5.01
N ILE A 25 16.87 0.57 4.50
CA ILE A 25 16.44 0.59 3.11
C ILE A 25 16.92 1.89 2.49
N GLU A 26 17.68 1.79 1.41
CA GLU A 26 18.20 2.99 0.75
C GLU A 26 17.13 3.66 -0.11
N SER A 27 17.27 4.97 -0.33
CA SER A 27 16.37 5.72 -1.20
C SER A 27 16.39 5.15 -2.61
N GLY A 28 15.20 4.96 -3.21
CA GLY A 28 15.08 4.40 -4.56
C GLY A 28 15.12 2.88 -4.61
N GLU A 29 15.23 2.23 -3.47
CA GLU A 29 15.27 0.76 -3.43
C GLU A 29 13.86 0.18 -3.55
N VAL A 30 13.70 -0.84 -4.40
CA VAL A 30 12.49 -1.65 -4.45
C VAL A 30 12.58 -2.65 -3.31
N PHE A 31 11.79 -2.45 -2.25
CA PHE A 31 11.88 -3.31 -1.07
C PHE A 31 10.77 -4.35 -0.99
N GLU A 32 9.76 -4.25 -1.83
CA GLU A 32 8.74 -5.29 -1.94
C GLU A 32 8.14 -5.29 -3.34
N GLU A 33 7.84 -6.48 -3.83
CA GLU A 33 7.02 -6.65 -5.02
C GLU A 33 5.89 -7.61 -4.70
N CYS A 34 4.64 -7.16 -4.88
CA CYS A 34 3.45 -7.92 -4.50
C CYS A 34 2.69 -8.36 -5.73
N PRO A 35 2.40 -9.66 -5.88
CA PRO A 35 1.38 -10.07 -6.85
C PRO A 35 0.05 -9.45 -6.46
N ILE A 36 -0.77 -9.16 -7.45
CA ILE A 36 -2.11 -8.63 -7.20
C ILE A 36 -3.15 -9.74 -7.29
N LEU A 37 -4.20 -9.59 -6.50
CA LEU A 37 -5.38 -10.44 -6.59
C LEU A 37 -6.54 -9.59 -7.09
N PRO A 38 -7.03 -9.84 -8.32
CA PRO A 38 -8.16 -9.08 -8.84
C PRO A 38 -9.43 -9.36 -8.04
N LEU A 39 -10.19 -8.30 -7.79
CA LEU A 39 -11.53 -8.42 -7.22
C LEU A 39 -12.53 -8.27 -8.37
N PRO A 40 -13.49 -9.20 -8.52
CA PRO A 40 -14.46 -9.14 -9.62
C PRO A 40 -15.55 -8.11 -9.37
N MET A 41 -15.17 -6.88 -9.07
CA MET A 41 -16.10 -5.81 -8.73
C MET A 41 -15.47 -4.44 -9.03
N LYS A 42 -16.33 -3.44 -9.17
CA LYS A 42 -15.92 -2.05 -9.36
C LYS A 42 -15.70 -1.39 -7.99
N TYR A 43 -15.05 -0.24 -8.00
CA TYR A 43 -14.79 0.53 -6.79
C TYR A 43 -16.02 0.70 -5.90
N GLY A 44 -17.17 1.11 -6.48
CA GLY A 44 -18.38 1.36 -5.71
C GLY A 44 -19.03 0.12 -5.10
N ASP A 45 -18.62 -1.05 -5.52
CA ASP A 45 -19.17 -2.32 -5.06
C ASP A 45 -18.30 -2.98 -3.99
N VAL A 46 -17.15 -2.38 -3.67
CA VAL A 46 -16.24 -2.91 -2.65
C VAL A 46 -16.84 -2.65 -1.26
N SER A 47 -16.86 -3.69 -0.42
CA SER A 47 -17.40 -3.58 0.93
C SER A 47 -16.59 -2.61 1.79
N ASP A 48 -17.24 -2.03 2.80
CA ASP A 48 -16.60 -1.07 3.70
C ASP A 48 -15.36 -1.65 4.40
N MET A 49 -15.39 -2.94 4.71
CA MET A 49 -14.26 -3.60 5.37
C MET A 49 -13.04 -3.74 4.45
N LEU A 50 -13.28 -3.88 3.16
CA LEU A 50 -12.22 -4.15 2.20
C LEU A 50 -11.70 -2.89 1.53
N ILE A 51 -12.48 -1.82 1.54
CA ILE A 51 -12.20 -0.62 0.76
C ILE A 51 -10.85 0.03 1.11
N ASP A 52 -10.39 -0.11 2.35
CA ASP A 52 -9.13 0.48 2.79
C ASP A 52 -7.91 -0.39 2.47
N TYR A 53 -8.13 -1.62 1.97
CA TYR A 53 -7.06 -2.56 1.63
C TYR A 53 -6.92 -2.78 0.13
N ARG A 54 -7.80 -2.22 -0.67
CA ARG A 54 -7.79 -2.38 -2.12
C ARG A 54 -7.00 -1.27 -2.79
N PHE A 55 -6.58 -1.54 -4.02
CA PHE A 55 -5.93 -0.58 -4.90
C PHE A 55 -6.65 -0.55 -6.24
N ASN A 56 -6.54 0.55 -6.95
CA ASN A 56 -6.96 0.64 -8.34
C ASN A 56 -5.93 -0.03 -9.24
N TRP A 57 -6.41 -0.73 -10.25
CA TRP A 57 -5.56 -1.34 -11.27
C TRP A 57 -6.10 -0.99 -12.66
N PRO A 58 -5.34 -0.34 -13.51
CA PRO A 58 -4.03 0.26 -13.23
C PRO A 58 -4.11 1.38 -12.20
N GLN A 59 -2.95 1.79 -11.73
CA GLN A 59 -2.79 2.81 -10.71
C GLN A 59 -3.47 4.12 -11.12
N GLY A 60 -4.14 4.77 -10.15
CA GLY A 60 -4.84 6.01 -10.38
C GLY A 60 -6.22 6.00 -9.73
N VAL A 61 -7.00 7.06 -9.96
CA VAL A 61 -8.35 7.20 -9.40
C VAL A 61 -9.36 7.27 -10.54
N ASN A 62 -10.07 6.18 -10.77
CA ASN A 62 -11.10 6.08 -11.79
C ASN A 62 -12.06 4.96 -11.41
N GLU A 63 -13.36 5.27 -11.40
CA GLU A 63 -14.40 4.30 -11.03
C GLU A 63 -14.50 3.10 -11.98
N TRP A 64 -13.95 3.23 -13.18
CA TRP A 64 -13.97 2.17 -14.18
C TRP A 64 -12.80 1.20 -14.07
N GLN A 65 -11.83 1.52 -13.23
CA GLN A 65 -10.65 0.67 -13.06
C GLN A 65 -10.98 -0.57 -12.23
N GLU A 66 -10.28 -1.65 -12.51
CA GLU A 66 -10.38 -2.85 -11.71
C GLU A 66 -9.91 -2.57 -10.29
N GLN A 67 -10.47 -3.31 -9.35
CA GLN A 67 -10.05 -3.29 -7.96
C GLN A 67 -9.22 -4.52 -7.67
N VAL A 68 -8.12 -4.35 -6.95
CA VAL A 68 -7.21 -5.44 -6.61
C VAL A 68 -6.79 -5.32 -5.15
N VAL A 69 -6.38 -6.43 -4.55
CA VAL A 69 -5.61 -6.41 -3.30
C VAL A 69 -4.18 -6.82 -3.61
N ALA A 70 -3.25 -6.18 -2.94
CA ALA A 70 -1.84 -6.53 -3.04
C ALA A 70 -1.54 -7.63 -2.02
N LEU A 71 -1.00 -8.74 -2.49
CA LEU A 71 -0.60 -9.84 -1.61
C LEU A 71 0.76 -9.53 -0.99
N GLY A 72 1.22 -10.40 -0.09
CA GLY A 72 2.38 -10.08 0.72
C GLY A 72 2.00 -9.05 1.79
N PHE A 73 2.80 -8.02 1.95
CA PHE A 73 2.51 -6.94 2.92
C PHE A 73 1.86 -5.72 2.28
N GLY A 74 1.61 -5.74 0.97
CA GLY A 74 1.20 -4.57 0.20
C GLY A 74 -0.04 -3.86 0.72
N SER A 75 -1.02 -4.59 1.22
CA SER A 75 -2.26 -4.01 1.73
C SER A 75 -2.18 -3.56 3.19
N PHE A 76 -1.02 -3.71 3.84
CA PHE A 76 -0.84 -3.36 5.25
C PHE A 76 -0.05 -2.07 5.49
N TYR A 77 0.47 -1.43 4.46
CA TYR A 77 1.15 -0.14 4.64
C TYR A 77 0.15 0.91 5.10
N ASN A 78 0.48 1.58 6.19
CA ASN A 78 -0.34 2.68 6.68
C ASN A 78 -0.08 3.95 5.88
N HIS A 79 -1.02 4.88 5.97
CA HIS A 79 -0.94 6.16 5.29
C HIS A 79 -0.19 7.19 6.13
N ASN A 80 0.62 8.02 5.45
CA ASN A 80 1.16 9.24 6.01
C ASN A 80 1.32 10.25 4.88
N GLU A 81 0.98 11.50 5.13
CA GLU A 81 1.14 12.57 4.14
C GLU A 81 2.61 12.82 3.81
N ASN A 82 3.52 12.51 4.74
CA ASN A 82 4.96 12.49 4.54
C ASN A 82 5.45 11.05 4.34
N ALA A 83 4.82 10.34 3.43
CA ALA A 83 5.15 8.95 3.16
C ALA A 83 6.62 8.78 2.78
N ASN A 84 7.22 7.68 3.25
CA ASN A 84 8.60 7.34 2.94
C ASN A 84 8.72 6.32 1.81
N ALA A 85 7.59 5.94 1.23
CA ALA A 85 7.53 4.98 0.14
C ALA A 85 6.37 5.29 -0.80
N TYR A 86 6.43 4.68 -1.99
CA TYR A 86 5.35 4.75 -2.98
C TYR A 86 5.32 3.43 -3.73
N TRP A 87 4.28 3.23 -4.55
CA TRP A 87 4.17 2.02 -5.35
C TRP A 87 3.96 2.36 -6.81
N VAL A 88 4.37 1.43 -7.67
CA VAL A 88 4.13 1.50 -9.11
C VAL A 88 3.56 0.18 -9.59
N SER A 89 2.74 0.26 -10.63
CA SER A 89 2.15 -0.93 -11.27
C SER A 89 3.16 -1.49 -12.27
N ASN A 90 3.41 -2.80 -12.17
CA ASN A 90 4.17 -3.53 -13.18
C ASN A 90 3.17 -4.36 -13.99
N TYR A 91 2.86 -3.88 -15.19
CA TYR A 91 1.80 -4.50 -16.01
C TYR A 91 2.20 -5.87 -16.55
N ASP A 92 3.47 -6.05 -16.89
CA ASP A 92 3.95 -7.29 -17.48
C ASP A 92 3.85 -8.45 -16.49
N GLU A 93 4.26 -8.20 -15.25
CA GLU A 93 4.27 -9.22 -14.19
C GLU A 93 2.99 -9.24 -13.37
N ARG A 94 2.12 -8.24 -13.53
CA ARG A 94 0.90 -8.04 -12.74
C ARG A 94 1.20 -7.98 -11.25
N THR A 95 2.09 -7.05 -10.90
CA THR A 95 2.52 -6.81 -9.53
C THR A 95 2.52 -5.34 -9.21
N PHE A 96 2.55 -5.00 -7.91
CA PHE A 96 2.96 -3.68 -7.43
C PHE A 96 4.37 -3.78 -6.89
N LYS A 97 5.21 -2.81 -7.27
CA LYS A 97 6.52 -2.62 -6.65
C LYS A 97 6.43 -1.47 -5.66
N PHE A 98 6.90 -1.71 -4.44
CA PHE A 98 6.97 -0.70 -3.40
C PHE A 98 8.41 -0.21 -3.30
N ILE A 99 8.58 1.11 -3.40
CA ILE A 99 9.87 1.75 -3.58
C ILE A 99 10.02 2.84 -2.52
N SER A 100 11.19 2.91 -1.89
CA SER A 100 11.49 3.97 -0.94
C SER A 100 11.77 5.28 -1.67
N ASN A 101 11.21 6.38 -1.16
CA ASN A 101 11.49 7.72 -1.71
C ASN A 101 12.51 8.51 -0.87
N LYS A 102 12.96 7.92 0.22
CA LYS A 102 14.03 8.41 1.08
C LYS A 102 14.62 7.22 1.83
N LYS A 103 15.75 7.41 2.50
CA LYS A 103 16.30 6.34 3.34
C LYS A 103 15.33 6.03 4.48
N ILE A 104 15.09 4.73 4.69
CA ILE A 104 14.27 4.24 5.81
C ILE A 104 15.21 3.47 6.72
N ASN A 105 15.31 3.89 7.98
CA ASN A 105 16.21 3.25 8.94
C ASN A 105 15.54 2.02 9.55
N LYS A 106 16.37 1.07 9.93
CA LYS A 106 15.92 -0.13 10.65
C LYS A 106 15.00 0.24 11.80
N GLY A 107 13.86 -0.41 11.88
CA GLY A 107 12.86 -0.20 12.93
C GLY A 107 11.82 0.86 12.61
N GLU A 108 12.01 1.65 11.57
CA GLU A 108 11.03 2.66 11.18
C GLU A 108 9.84 2.02 10.47
N GLU A 109 8.66 2.57 10.71
CA GLU A 109 7.47 2.16 9.98
C GLU A 109 7.50 2.71 8.55
N ILE A 110 7.02 1.91 7.61
CA ILE A 110 6.95 2.26 6.20
C ILE A 110 5.54 2.73 5.91
N PHE A 111 5.42 3.93 5.34
CA PHE A 111 4.15 4.55 5.00
C PHE A 111 4.07 4.82 3.51
N ILE A 112 2.86 4.68 2.98
CA ILE A 112 2.54 5.10 1.62
C ILE A 112 1.47 6.20 1.70
N TRP A 113 1.28 6.90 0.59
CA TRP A 113 0.25 7.91 0.48
C TRP A 113 -0.99 7.29 -0.15
N TYR A 114 -2.09 7.23 0.61
CA TYR A 114 -3.32 6.57 0.16
C TYR A 114 -4.04 7.36 -0.92
N GLY A 115 -3.93 8.68 -0.88
CA GLY A 115 -4.59 9.54 -1.83
C GLY A 115 -4.80 10.94 -1.27
N ASP A 116 -5.22 11.85 -2.13
CA ASP A 116 -5.46 13.23 -1.78
C ASP A 116 -6.82 13.41 -1.08
N VAL A 117 -7.27 14.66 -0.97
CA VAL A 117 -8.55 14.97 -0.31
C VAL A 117 -9.72 14.23 -0.95
N ASN A 118 -9.65 13.93 -2.25
CA ASN A 118 -10.73 13.22 -2.93
C ASN A 118 -10.86 11.77 -2.47
N TYR A 119 -9.78 11.15 -2.03
CA TYR A 119 -9.82 9.81 -1.45
C TYR A 119 -10.67 9.81 -0.17
N TRP A 120 -10.61 10.87 0.63
CA TRP A 120 -11.26 10.97 1.92
C TRP A 120 -12.66 11.60 1.85
N ASN A 121 -13.13 11.97 0.66
CA ASN A 121 -14.45 12.61 0.48
C ASN A 121 -15.64 11.69 0.76
N ASP A 122 -15.42 10.42 1.01
CA ASP A 122 -16.47 9.48 1.41
C ASP A 122 -16.79 9.53 2.91
N GLY A 123 -16.23 10.48 3.64
CA GLY A 123 -16.45 10.65 5.06
C GLY A 123 -15.46 9.90 5.95
N ARG A 124 -14.52 9.17 5.38
CA ARG A 124 -13.48 8.49 6.14
C ARG A 124 -12.39 9.45 6.54
N THR A 125 -11.65 9.07 7.56
CA THR A 125 -10.42 9.73 7.98
C THR A 125 -9.34 8.66 8.18
N HIS A 126 -8.10 9.10 8.39
CA HIS A 126 -7.01 8.15 8.66
C HIS A 126 -7.30 7.25 9.87
N THR A 127 -8.08 7.74 10.81
CA THR A 127 -8.42 6.99 12.02
C THR A 127 -9.52 5.96 11.81
N ASN A 128 -10.19 5.98 10.67
CA ASN A 128 -11.23 5.01 10.31
C ASN A 128 -10.69 3.82 9.53
N VAL A 129 -9.43 3.82 9.19
CA VAL A 129 -8.77 2.70 8.50
C VAL A 129 -8.57 1.57 9.50
N ILE A 130 -8.93 0.37 9.11
CA ILE A 130 -8.92 -0.80 9.99
C ILE A 130 -7.57 -1.51 9.95
#